data_36bdac4d410571eaedf1598325564dc0
#
_entry.id   36bdac4d410571eaedf1598325564dc0
#
_cell.length_a   1.000
_cell.length_b   1.000
_cell.length_c   1.000
_cell.angle_alpha   90.00
_cell.angle_beta   90.00
_cell.angle_gamma   90.00
#
_symmetry.space_group_name_H-M   'P 1'
#
loop_
_entity.id
_entity.type
_entity.pdbx_description
1 polymer ?
#
loop_
_entity_poly.entity_id
_entity_poly.type
_entity_poly.pdbx_seq_one_letter_code
_entity_poly.pdbx_strand_id
1 'polypeptide(L)'
;VQDSDADDKTGVFTDHLSWRWCFYINLPIGGVAGVIIFLFFRTPKAAKPQVASLKEKLLQMDFPGTFTLMAAIICYLLAMQWGGATKPWSDGSVIAVLVLFGVLVLVFIGIEYISGDRALLQPRLLKDRTIGVMSAYIFTVAGAFFILLYYLPIYFQVTKNISASKSGIDNLPLVLGASIFTVASGGLLTVWGHYVPLMALGSILASIGAGLIYTLEIESGSDKWIGYQALVGIGLGLIFQIPVIVGQAIVKPSDLSSVSAIILFFQTIGGAVFISAAQAGFTNKLLQQLPSKAPTVDAGKVLATGATDLRTVFTPAQIPGILDAYMEGLRVPFIIAIACAAITFLIAFAPRWESIKGKVKLDAGA
;
A
#
# COMPACT_ATOMS: atom_id res chain seq x y z
N VAL A 1 23.51 0.00 -41.95
CA VAL A 1 22.27 0.71 -41.79
C VAL A 1 21.83 0.42 -40.38
N GLN A 2 22.22 1.04 -39.49
CA GLN A 2 22.13 2.28 -38.71
C GLN A 2 20.84 2.36 -37.91
N ASP A 3 21.01 2.09 -36.63
CA ASP A 3 20.49 2.82 -35.48
C ASP A 3 19.09 3.46 -35.60
N SER A 4 18.09 2.75 -35.08
CA SER A 4 16.84 3.36 -34.69
C SER A 4 16.25 2.83 -33.37
N ASP A 5 16.99 2.04 -32.58
CA ASP A 5 16.46 1.41 -31.36
C ASP A 5 17.11 1.91 -30.06
N ALA A 6 17.75 3.06 -30.08
CA ALA A 6 18.46 3.61 -28.91
C ALA A 6 17.65 4.60 -28.06
N ASP A 7 16.43 4.96 -28.46
CA ASP A 7 15.75 6.16 -27.91
C ASP A 7 14.58 5.88 -26.92
N ASP A 8 14.35 4.64 -26.50
CA ASP A 8 13.20 4.36 -25.64
C ASP A 8 13.56 4.01 -24.18
N LYS A 9 14.63 4.62 -23.66
CA LYS A 9 15.14 4.34 -22.31
C LYS A 9 14.93 5.50 -21.35
N THR A 10 13.68 6.02 -21.16
CA THR A 10 13.61 7.23 -20.36
C THR A 10 12.46 7.28 -19.36
N GLY A 11 12.81 7.22 -18.07
CA GLY A 11 12.07 7.85 -16.98
C GLY A 11 12.21 9.36 -17.07
N VAL A 12 11.15 10.09 -17.41
CA VAL A 12 11.23 11.51 -17.76
C VAL A 12 12.05 12.35 -16.77
N PHE A 13 12.04 12.04 -15.50
CA PHE A 13 12.85 12.75 -14.49
C PHE A 13 14.16 12.02 -14.13
N THR A 14 14.16 10.69 -14.06
CA THR A 14 15.34 9.92 -13.66
C THR A 14 16.38 9.87 -14.78
N ASP A 15 15.94 9.86 -16.02
CA ASP A 15 16.79 9.62 -17.17
C ASP A 15 17.23 10.91 -17.85
N HIS A 16 16.41 11.98 -17.82
CA HIS A 16 16.79 13.28 -18.42
C HIS A 16 17.39 14.29 -17.44
N LEU A 17 17.07 14.19 -16.13
CA LEU A 17 17.50 15.20 -15.17
C LEU A 17 18.27 14.61 -13.98
N SER A 18 17.64 13.86 -13.12
CA SER A 18 18.17 13.00 -12.06
C SER A 18 17.03 12.54 -11.16
N TRP A 19 17.20 11.42 -10.42
CA TRP A 19 16.25 10.91 -9.45
C TRP A 19 15.82 11.96 -8.38
N ARG A 20 16.67 12.98 -8.14
CA ARG A 20 16.38 14.08 -7.20
C ARG A 20 15.17 14.91 -7.63
N TRP A 21 14.89 15.00 -8.92
CA TRP A 21 13.73 15.74 -9.43
C TRP A 21 12.38 15.08 -9.06
N CYS A 22 12.35 13.78 -8.78
CA CYS A 22 11.16 13.12 -8.24
C CYS A 22 10.74 13.73 -6.88
N PHE A 23 11.69 14.28 -6.13
CA PHE A 23 11.43 15.00 -4.88
C PHE A 23 11.24 16.51 -5.10
N TYR A 24 12.06 17.12 -5.95
CA TYR A 24 12.01 18.56 -6.18
C TYR A 24 10.71 19.04 -6.81
N ILE A 25 10.03 18.22 -7.63
CA ILE A 25 8.73 18.58 -8.22
C ILE A 25 7.65 18.83 -7.16
N ASN A 26 7.79 18.22 -5.99
CA ASN A 26 6.84 18.43 -4.88
C ASN A 26 7.00 19.83 -4.26
N LEU A 27 8.17 20.48 -4.37
CA LEU A 27 8.41 21.81 -3.81
C LEU A 27 7.56 22.91 -4.49
N PRO A 28 7.55 23.06 -5.83
CA PRO A 28 6.69 24.05 -6.47
C PRO A 28 5.20 23.74 -6.28
N ILE A 29 4.79 22.47 -6.37
CA ILE A 29 3.39 22.08 -6.17
C ILE A 29 2.96 22.35 -4.72
N GLY A 30 3.76 21.93 -3.75
CA GLY A 30 3.51 22.20 -2.33
C GLY A 30 3.59 23.68 -1.98
N GLY A 31 4.51 24.42 -2.62
CA GLY A 31 4.64 25.86 -2.47
C GLY A 31 3.38 26.61 -2.93
N VAL A 32 2.88 26.29 -4.11
CA VAL A 32 1.61 26.86 -4.63
C VAL A 32 0.44 26.51 -3.72
N ALA A 33 0.31 25.24 -3.32
CA ALA A 33 -0.75 24.81 -2.38
C ALA A 33 -0.62 25.55 -1.03
N GLY A 34 0.60 25.69 -0.50
CA GLY A 34 0.87 26.44 0.73
C GLY A 34 0.47 27.91 0.64
N VAL A 35 0.79 28.57 -0.47
CA VAL A 35 0.39 29.97 -0.72
C VAL A 35 -1.13 30.09 -0.80
N ILE A 36 -1.80 29.19 -1.52
CA ILE A 36 -3.28 29.18 -1.61
C ILE A 36 -3.90 28.99 -0.21
N ILE A 37 -3.41 28.04 0.56
CA ILE A 37 -3.89 27.81 1.93
C ILE A 37 -3.64 29.06 2.79
N PHE A 38 -2.45 29.62 2.75
CA PHE A 38 -2.11 30.81 3.55
C PHE A 38 -2.98 32.04 3.23
N LEU A 39 -3.31 32.25 1.94
CA LEU A 39 -4.10 33.40 1.51
C LEU A 39 -5.61 33.22 1.69
N PHE A 40 -6.11 32.01 1.46
CA PHE A 40 -7.56 31.76 1.36
C PHE A 40 -8.13 30.93 2.51
N PHE A 41 -7.30 30.19 3.27
CA PHE A 41 -7.81 29.40 4.37
C PHE A 41 -8.27 30.27 5.54
N ARG A 42 -9.55 30.16 5.85
CA ARG A 42 -10.14 30.74 7.06
C ARG A 42 -10.56 29.60 7.98
N THR A 43 -10.10 29.65 9.23
CA THR A 43 -10.50 28.67 10.24
C THR A 43 -12.03 28.67 10.38
N PRO A 44 -12.73 27.54 10.19
CA PRO A 44 -14.17 27.47 10.35
C PRO A 44 -14.57 27.92 11.75
N LYS A 45 -15.63 28.74 11.87
CA LYS A 45 -16.12 29.25 13.16
C LYS A 45 -16.53 28.14 14.15
N ALA A 46 -16.84 26.94 13.62
CA ALA A 46 -17.15 25.75 14.41
C ALA A 46 -15.91 25.06 15.01
N ALA A 47 -14.71 25.31 14.46
CA ALA A 47 -13.46 24.78 14.99
C ALA A 47 -13.02 25.63 16.18
N LYS A 48 -13.61 25.39 17.37
CA LYS A 48 -13.13 25.99 18.62
C LYS A 48 -11.85 25.26 19.05
N PRO A 49 -10.67 25.92 19.04
CA PRO A 49 -9.46 25.30 19.58
C PRO A 49 -9.72 24.98 21.06
N GLN A 50 -9.54 23.74 21.46
CA GLN A 50 -9.55 23.41 22.87
C GLN A 50 -8.36 24.10 23.53
N VAL A 51 -8.60 24.92 24.53
CA VAL A 51 -7.57 25.59 25.33
C VAL A 51 -6.95 24.51 26.22
N ALA A 52 -5.88 23.89 25.74
CA ALA A 52 -5.11 22.91 26.51
C ALA A 52 -3.74 23.49 26.88
N SER A 53 -3.28 23.22 28.11
CA SER A 53 -1.91 23.57 28.52
C SER A 53 -0.87 22.90 27.63
N LEU A 54 0.34 23.48 27.54
CA LEU A 54 1.45 22.85 26.78
C LEU A 54 1.72 21.43 27.27
N LYS A 55 1.65 21.18 28.56
CA LYS A 55 1.81 19.85 29.15
C LYS A 55 0.75 18.86 28.60
N GLU A 56 -0.51 19.28 28.52
CA GLU A 56 -1.59 18.44 28.00
C GLU A 56 -1.40 18.16 26.50
N LYS A 57 -0.99 19.17 25.71
CA LYS A 57 -0.70 19.00 24.29
C LYS A 57 0.44 17.98 24.07
N LEU A 58 1.48 18.02 24.88
CA LEU A 58 2.58 17.06 24.81
C LEU A 58 2.15 15.65 25.23
N LEU A 59 1.28 15.54 26.25
CA LEU A 59 0.74 14.23 26.65
C LEU A 59 -0.19 13.62 25.59
N GLN A 60 -0.89 14.46 24.81
CA GLN A 60 -1.74 13.99 23.69
C GLN A 60 -0.92 13.54 22.46
N MET A 61 0.39 13.79 22.42
CA MET A 61 1.26 13.30 21.35
C MET A 61 1.66 11.83 21.51
N ASP A 62 1.35 11.23 22.63
CA ASP A 62 1.66 9.84 22.97
C ASP A 62 3.07 9.40 22.54
N PHE A 63 4.09 10.11 23.00
CA PHE A 63 5.48 9.77 22.68
C PHE A 63 5.85 8.33 23.02
N PRO A 64 5.46 7.76 24.20
CA PRO A 64 5.78 6.38 24.53
C PRO A 64 5.18 5.39 23.51
N GLY A 65 3.90 5.55 23.14
CA GLY A 65 3.25 4.73 22.13
C GLY A 65 3.94 4.86 20.77
N THR A 66 4.19 6.10 20.32
CA THR A 66 4.85 6.38 19.05
C THR A 66 6.24 5.74 18.94
N PHE A 67 7.13 5.92 19.94
CA PHE A 67 8.47 5.34 19.92
C PHE A 67 8.44 3.81 19.98
N THR A 68 7.56 3.23 20.80
CA THR A 68 7.39 1.78 20.89
C THR A 68 6.93 1.18 19.57
N LEU A 69 5.95 1.83 18.94
CA LEU A 69 5.45 1.42 17.62
C LEU A 69 6.52 1.52 16.54
N MET A 70 7.26 2.64 16.49
CA MET A 70 8.36 2.81 15.54
C MET A 70 9.41 1.70 15.71
N ALA A 71 9.81 1.39 16.95
CA ALA A 71 10.75 0.32 17.24
C ALA A 71 10.18 -1.04 16.79
N ALA A 72 8.90 -1.31 17.02
CA ALA A 72 8.26 -2.54 16.58
C ALA A 72 8.28 -2.67 15.05
N ILE A 73 7.91 -1.61 14.34
CA ILE A 73 7.92 -1.60 12.86
C ILE A 73 9.34 -1.82 12.33
N ILE A 74 10.34 -1.15 12.90
CA ILE A 74 11.76 -1.35 12.51
C ILE A 74 12.17 -2.81 12.70
N CYS A 75 11.85 -3.42 13.84
CA CYS A 75 12.15 -4.83 14.08
C CYS A 75 11.48 -5.75 13.05
N TYR A 76 10.21 -5.49 12.71
CA TYR A 76 9.50 -6.24 11.67
C TYR A 76 10.16 -6.10 10.30
N LEU A 77 10.47 -4.87 9.88
CA LEU A 77 11.11 -4.60 8.58
C LEU A 77 12.49 -5.25 8.48
N LEU A 78 13.30 -5.18 9.55
CA LEU A 78 14.59 -5.86 9.60
C LEU A 78 14.45 -7.37 9.49
N ALA A 79 13.48 -7.97 10.19
CA ALA A 79 13.21 -9.40 10.09
C ALA A 79 12.87 -9.83 8.67
N MET A 80 11.99 -9.08 7.99
CA MET A 80 11.58 -9.33 6.61
C MET A 80 12.73 -9.12 5.61
N GLN A 81 13.60 -8.15 5.87
CA GLN A 81 14.75 -7.85 5.02
C GLN A 81 15.87 -8.90 5.16
N TRP A 82 16.11 -9.38 6.38
CA TRP A 82 17.18 -10.36 6.63
C TRP A 82 16.74 -11.79 6.35
N GLY A 83 15.50 -12.13 6.70
CA GLY A 83 14.99 -13.49 6.69
C GLY A 83 15.00 -14.14 5.30
N GLY A 84 15.85 -15.17 5.14
CA GLY A 84 15.99 -15.95 3.91
C GLY A 84 16.71 -15.24 2.76
N ALA A 85 17.01 -13.95 2.88
CA ALA A 85 17.79 -13.19 1.90
C ALA A 85 19.26 -13.10 2.29
N THR A 86 19.57 -12.43 3.40
CA THR A 86 20.95 -12.24 3.91
C THR A 86 21.30 -13.23 4.99
N LYS A 87 20.31 -13.72 5.73
CA LYS A 87 20.46 -14.68 6.83
C LYS A 87 19.35 -15.73 6.77
N PRO A 88 19.63 -16.99 7.13
CA PRO A 88 18.57 -18.00 7.23
C PRO A 88 17.53 -17.59 8.29
N TRP A 89 16.30 -18.00 8.12
CA TRP A 89 15.20 -17.74 9.09
C TRP A 89 15.51 -18.31 10.49
N SER A 90 16.35 -19.34 10.57
CA SER A 90 16.83 -19.94 11.83
C SER A 90 17.95 -19.15 12.51
N ASP A 91 18.47 -18.08 11.90
CA ASP A 91 19.52 -17.25 12.51
C ASP A 91 19.01 -16.55 13.77
N GLY A 92 19.84 -16.59 14.82
CA GLY A 92 19.48 -16.01 16.12
C GLY A 92 19.13 -14.52 16.06
N SER A 93 19.74 -13.74 15.15
CA SER A 93 19.42 -12.32 15.01
C SER A 93 18.05 -12.09 14.35
N VAL A 94 17.63 -12.93 13.38
CA VAL A 94 16.31 -12.86 12.76
C VAL A 94 15.23 -13.23 13.79
N ILE A 95 15.46 -14.31 14.54
CA ILE A 95 14.55 -14.74 15.61
C ILE A 95 14.45 -13.65 16.69
N ALA A 96 15.59 -13.07 17.11
CA ALA A 96 15.61 -12.03 18.14
C ALA A 96 14.78 -10.79 17.74
N VAL A 97 14.91 -10.28 16.50
CA VAL A 97 14.12 -9.13 16.06
C VAL A 97 12.62 -9.48 15.87
N LEU A 98 12.27 -10.71 15.50
CA LEU A 98 10.87 -11.17 15.45
C LEU A 98 10.25 -11.28 16.85
N VAL A 99 10.99 -11.84 17.81
CA VAL A 99 10.54 -11.89 19.21
C VAL A 99 10.39 -10.48 19.77
N LEU A 100 11.39 -9.62 19.53
CA LEU A 100 11.36 -8.22 19.98
C LEU A 100 10.18 -7.46 19.35
N PHE A 101 9.90 -7.68 18.05
CA PHE A 101 8.70 -7.15 17.41
C PHE A 101 7.43 -7.56 18.16
N GLY A 102 7.26 -8.86 18.44
CA GLY A 102 6.10 -9.38 19.17
C GLY A 102 5.96 -8.75 20.57
N VAL A 103 7.06 -8.66 21.30
CA VAL A 103 7.08 -8.03 22.64
C VAL A 103 6.74 -6.55 22.55
N LEU A 104 7.33 -5.80 21.61
CA LEU A 104 7.06 -4.37 21.45
C LEU A 104 5.60 -4.10 21.02
N VAL A 105 4.98 -4.96 20.19
CA VAL A 105 3.56 -4.86 19.88
C VAL A 105 2.70 -5.05 21.11
N LEU A 106 3.01 -6.02 21.97
CA LEU A 106 2.27 -6.22 23.23
C LEU A 106 2.46 -5.03 24.19
N VAL A 107 3.67 -4.49 24.31
CA VAL A 107 3.96 -3.29 25.09
C VAL A 107 3.20 -2.08 24.53
N PHE A 108 3.19 -1.89 23.22
CA PHE A 108 2.43 -0.85 22.55
C PHE A 108 0.92 -0.93 22.87
N ILE A 109 0.32 -2.12 22.73
CA ILE A 109 -1.09 -2.34 23.09
C ILE A 109 -1.34 -1.99 24.58
N GLY A 110 -0.43 -2.35 25.47
CA GLY A 110 -0.51 -1.99 26.89
C GLY A 110 -0.46 -0.48 27.13
N ILE A 111 0.45 0.22 26.45
CA ILE A 111 0.57 1.69 26.52
C ILE A 111 -0.71 2.35 26.01
N GLU A 112 -1.22 1.93 24.84
CA GLU A 112 -2.46 2.46 24.24
C GLU A 112 -3.66 2.28 25.18
N TYR A 113 -3.75 1.11 25.83
CA TYR A 113 -4.84 0.82 26.76
C TYR A 113 -4.78 1.72 28.00
N ILE A 114 -3.58 1.98 28.54
CA ILE A 114 -3.37 2.84 29.72
C ILE A 114 -3.54 4.32 29.37
N SER A 115 -3.09 4.75 28.19
CA SER A 115 -3.19 6.15 27.70
C SER A 115 -4.63 6.57 27.41
N GLY A 116 -5.51 5.64 27.09
CA GLY A 116 -6.95 5.87 26.91
C GLY A 116 -7.25 6.87 25.79
N ASP A 117 -7.86 8.02 26.12
CA ASP A 117 -8.21 9.05 25.14
C ASP A 117 -7.00 9.86 24.63
N ARG A 118 -5.83 9.74 25.28
CA ARG A 118 -4.56 10.33 24.83
C ARG A 118 -3.76 9.42 23.92
N ALA A 119 -4.20 8.16 23.78
CA ALA A 119 -3.57 7.15 22.97
C ALA A 119 -3.57 7.52 21.49
N LEU A 120 -2.54 7.09 20.75
CA LEU A 120 -2.45 7.23 19.29
C LEU A 120 -3.63 6.51 18.61
N LEU A 121 -3.94 5.30 19.09
CA LEU A 121 -5.09 4.49 18.67
C LEU A 121 -6.10 4.43 19.79
N GLN A 122 -6.95 5.47 19.92
CA GLN A 122 -7.92 5.58 21.01
C GLN A 122 -8.77 4.32 21.17
N PRO A 123 -8.64 3.54 22.27
CA PRO A 123 -9.37 2.28 22.44
C PRO A 123 -10.89 2.44 22.44
N ARG A 124 -11.38 3.61 22.88
CA ARG A 124 -12.80 3.98 22.86
C ARG A 124 -13.38 3.94 21.43
N LEU A 125 -12.64 4.45 20.46
CA LEU A 125 -13.07 4.48 19.06
C LEU A 125 -12.93 3.11 18.40
N LEU A 126 -11.84 2.39 18.65
CA LEU A 126 -11.62 1.05 18.11
C LEU A 126 -12.59 -0.01 18.66
N LYS A 127 -13.15 0.19 19.85
CA LYS A 127 -14.20 -0.67 20.42
C LYS A 127 -15.54 -0.54 19.69
N ASP A 128 -15.77 0.56 18.95
CA ASP A 128 -16.93 0.61 18.05
C ASP A 128 -16.73 -0.41 16.93
N ARG A 129 -17.71 -1.30 16.78
CA ARG A 129 -17.66 -2.40 15.81
C ARG A 129 -17.39 -1.90 14.40
N THR A 130 -18.02 -0.81 13.99
CA THR A 130 -17.86 -0.30 12.61
C THR A 130 -16.47 0.27 12.40
N ILE A 131 -15.95 1.07 13.34
CA ILE A 131 -14.61 1.67 13.23
C ILE A 131 -13.53 0.59 13.26
N GLY A 132 -13.61 -0.37 14.18
CA GLY A 132 -12.65 -1.47 14.26
C GLY A 132 -12.65 -2.32 12.99
N VAL A 133 -13.83 -2.63 12.44
CA VAL A 133 -13.95 -3.37 11.18
C VAL A 133 -13.43 -2.55 10.00
N MET A 134 -13.72 -1.24 9.92
CA MET A 134 -13.20 -0.36 8.86
C MET A 134 -11.68 -0.25 8.90
N SER A 135 -11.09 -0.24 10.11
CA SER A 135 -9.63 -0.25 10.30
C SER A 135 -9.00 -1.57 9.80
N ALA A 136 -9.59 -2.71 10.15
CA ALA A 136 -9.13 -4.01 9.65
C ALA A 136 -9.34 -4.16 8.14
N TYR A 137 -10.43 -3.63 7.62
CA TYR A 137 -10.76 -3.64 6.20
C TYR A 137 -9.72 -2.85 5.39
N ILE A 138 -9.45 -1.60 5.76
CA ILE A 138 -8.49 -0.77 5.03
C ILE A 138 -7.05 -1.31 5.13
N PHE A 139 -6.70 -1.97 6.23
CA PHE A 139 -5.41 -2.62 6.39
C PHE A 139 -5.17 -3.68 5.31
N THR A 140 -6.17 -4.51 5.01
CA THR A 140 -6.08 -5.55 3.97
C THR A 140 -6.22 -4.98 2.56
N VAL A 141 -7.10 -3.99 2.34
CA VAL A 141 -7.23 -3.27 1.06
C VAL A 141 -5.91 -2.62 0.68
N ALA A 142 -5.27 -1.91 1.61
CA ALA A 142 -3.99 -1.26 1.39
C ALA A 142 -2.88 -2.29 1.05
N GLY A 143 -2.88 -3.44 1.72
CA GLY A 143 -1.98 -4.54 1.41
C GLY A 143 -2.10 -4.98 -0.05
N ALA A 144 -3.31 -5.29 -0.51
CA ALA A 144 -3.56 -5.69 -1.90
C ALA A 144 -3.14 -4.58 -2.89
N PHE A 145 -3.56 -3.34 -2.64
CA PHE A 145 -3.29 -2.21 -3.52
C PHE A 145 -1.79 -1.93 -3.68
N PHE A 146 -1.08 -1.78 -2.57
CA PHE A 146 0.33 -1.40 -2.61
C PHE A 146 1.22 -2.53 -3.10
N ILE A 147 0.89 -3.81 -2.85
CA ILE A 147 1.62 -4.93 -3.46
C ILE A 147 1.52 -4.86 -4.99
N LEU A 148 0.32 -4.73 -5.53
CA LEU A 148 0.13 -4.68 -6.98
C LEU A 148 0.78 -3.44 -7.59
N LEU A 149 0.65 -2.28 -6.93
CA LEU A 149 1.26 -1.03 -7.36
C LEU A 149 2.79 -1.14 -7.46
N TYR A 150 3.43 -1.90 -6.57
CA TYR A 150 4.88 -2.06 -6.51
C TYR A 150 5.40 -3.19 -7.42
N TYR A 151 4.72 -4.34 -7.47
CA TYR A 151 5.24 -5.52 -8.16
C TYR A 151 4.86 -5.62 -9.64
N LEU A 152 3.80 -4.95 -10.10
CA LEU A 152 3.49 -4.89 -11.53
C LEU A 152 4.56 -4.14 -12.36
N PRO A 153 5.08 -2.98 -11.93
CA PRO A 153 6.22 -2.37 -12.64
C PRO A 153 7.45 -3.28 -12.71
N ILE A 154 7.75 -4.04 -11.65
CA ILE A 154 8.86 -5.01 -11.67
C ILE A 154 8.59 -6.11 -12.69
N TYR A 155 7.35 -6.64 -12.74
CA TYR A 155 6.95 -7.60 -13.77
C TYR A 155 7.21 -7.04 -15.17
N PHE A 156 6.79 -5.83 -15.48
CA PHE A 156 7.00 -5.23 -16.80
C PHE A 156 8.48 -5.00 -17.12
N GLN A 157 9.26 -4.50 -16.17
CA GLN A 157 10.70 -4.27 -16.36
C GLN A 157 11.44 -5.58 -16.67
N VAL A 158 11.15 -6.63 -15.92
CA VAL A 158 11.82 -7.94 -16.07
C VAL A 158 11.36 -8.65 -17.34
N THR A 159 10.05 -8.79 -17.55
CA THR A 159 9.51 -9.63 -18.64
C THR A 159 9.54 -8.93 -20.00
N LYS A 160 9.21 -7.65 -20.04
CA LYS A 160 9.12 -6.86 -21.29
C LYS A 160 10.38 -6.07 -21.60
N ASN A 161 11.36 -6.08 -20.70
CA ASN A 161 12.63 -5.33 -20.86
C ASN A 161 12.41 -3.85 -21.17
N ILE A 162 11.46 -3.24 -20.46
CA ILE A 162 11.12 -1.83 -20.61
C ILE A 162 11.71 -1.00 -19.49
N SER A 163 11.86 0.30 -19.72
CA SER A 163 12.38 1.24 -18.73
C SER A 163 11.45 1.39 -17.52
N ALA A 164 11.97 1.93 -16.43
CA ALA A 164 11.19 2.24 -15.23
C ALA A 164 10.00 3.15 -15.53
N SER A 165 10.18 4.15 -16.40
CA SER A 165 9.10 5.04 -16.85
C SER A 165 8.02 4.33 -17.63
N LYS A 166 8.41 3.55 -18.63
CA LYS A 166 7.46 2.82 -19.45
C LYS A 166 6.66 1.84 -18.58
N SER A 167 7.31 1.18 -17.61
CA SER A 167 6.63 0.31 -16.66
C SER A 167 5.61 1.06 -15.79
N GLY A 168 5.91 2.32 -15.44
CA GLY A 168 4.95 3.21 -14.76
C GLY A 168 3.75 3.55 -15.65
N ILE A 169 3.98 3.83 -16.94
CA ILE A 169 2.91 4.06 -17.93
C ILE A 169 2.05 2.80 -18.10
N ASP A 170 2.69 1.63 -18.22
CA ASP A 170 1.98 0.36 -18.37
C ASP A 170 1.22 -0.05 -17.09
N ASN A 171 1.51 0.60 -15.95
CA ASN A 171 0.75 0.45 -14.70
C ASN A 171 -0.42 1.45 -14.56
N LEU A 172 -0.59 2.39 -15.51
CA LEU A 172 -1.70 3.37 -15.48
C LEU A 172 -3.09 2.75 -15.43
N PRO A 173 -3.41 1.62 -16.09
CA PRO A 173 -4.75 1.04 -16.00
C PRO A 173 -5.18 0.72 -14.56
N LEU A 174 -4.25 0.26 -13.71
CA LEU A 174 -4.50 0.06 -12.28
C LEU A 174 -4.77 1.39 -11.56
N VAL A 175 -3.87 2.36 -11.75
CA VAL A 175 -3.90 3.64 -11.03
C VAL A 175 -5.10 4.49 -11.45
N LEU A 176 -5.37 4.57 -12.76
CA LEU A 176 -6.52 5.32 -13.28
C LEU A 176 -7.84 4.66 -12.88
N GLY A 177 -7.93 3.33 -12.99
CA GLY A 177 -9.08 2.58 -12.49
C GLY A 177 -9.34 2.87 -11.02
N ALA A 178 -8.31 2.75 -10.18
CA ALA A 178 -8.42 3.06 -8.75
C ALA A 178 -8.84 4.52 -8.51
N SER A 179 -8.22 5.49 -9.16
CA SER A 179 -8.48 6.91 -8.94
C SER A 179 -9.90 7.31 -9.36
N ILE A 180 -10.33 6.92 -10.56
CA ILE A 180 -11.66 7.25 -11.10
C ILE A 180 -12.74 6.63 -10.22
N PHE A 181 -12.61 5.36 -9.87
CA PHE A 181 -13.62 4.66 -9.09
C PHE A 181 -13.60 5.02 -7.58
N THR A 182 -12.50 5.55 -7.05
CA THR A 182 -12.48 6.16 -5.71
C THR A 182 -13.39 7.40 -5.67
N VAL A 183 -13.30 8.28 -6.68
CA VAL A 183 -14.19 9.45 -6.78
C VAL A 183 -15.65 9.03 -7.00
N ALA A 184 -15.88 8.08 -7.91
CA ALA A 184 -17.21 7.53 -8.16
C ALA A 184 -17.82 6.89 -6.92
N SER A 185 -17.05 6.15 -6.14
CA SER A 185 -17.45 5.54 -4.87
C SER A 185 -17.95 6.57 -3.84
N GLY A 186 -17.24 7.70 -3.70
CA GLY A 186 -17.67 8.80 -2.83
C GLY A 186 -19.03 9.37 -3.25
N GLY A 187 -19.22 9.58 -4.57
CA GLY A 187 -20.51 10.01 -5.13
C GLY A 187 -21.65 9.00 -4.91
N LEU A 188 -21.38 7.72 -5.17
CA LEU A 188 -22.35 6.64 -4.95
C LEU A 188 -22.77 6.53 -3.48
N LEU A 189 -21.82 6.64 -2.56
CA LEU A 189 -22.12 6.62 -1.12
C LEU A 189 -22.98 7.81 -0.68
N THR A 190 -22.73 8.99 -1.22
CA THR A 190 -23.52 10.18 -0.92
C THR A 190 -24.97 10.03 -1.35
N VAL A 191 -25.21 9.44 -2.54
CA VAL A 191 -26.55 9.27 -3.11
C VAL A 191 -27.29 8.07 -2.49
N TRP A 192 -26.61 6.93 -2.41
CA TRP A 192 -27.22 5.66 -2.00
C TRP A 192 -27.14 5.40 -0.48
N GLY A 193 -26.04 5.78 0.13
CA GLY A 193 -25.82 5.67 1.58
C GLY A 193 -25.47 4.26 2.08
N HIS A 194 -25.60 3.21 1.29
CA HIS A 194 -25.32 1.83 1.68
C HIS A 194 -23.90 1.43 1.29
N TYR A 195 -23.00 1.31 2.26
CA TYR A 195 -21.59 1.02 2.01
C TYR A 195 -21.27 -0.48 1.91
N VAL A 196 -21.99 -1.36 2.62
CA VAL A 196 -21.68 -2.80 2.65
C VAL A 196 -21.78 -3.46 1.28
N PRO A 197 -22.83 -3.25 0.46
CA PRO A 197 -22.89 -3.82 -0.88
C PRO A 197 -21.76 -3.34 -1.78
N LEU A 198 -21.36 -2.06 -1.63
CA LEU A 198 -20.27 -1.48 -2.42
C LEU A 198 -18.91 -2.07 -1.99
N MET A 199 -18.71 -2.27 -0.69
CA MET A 199 -17.54 -2.97 -0.13
C MET A 199 -17.43 -4.39 -0.68
N ALA A 200 -18.53 -5.14 -0.66
CA ALA A 200 -18.56 -6.50 -1.17
C ALA A 200 -18.28 -6.57 -2.67
N LEU A 201 -18.96 -5.73 -3.48
CA LEU A 201 -18.77 -5.68 -4.92
C LEU A 201 -17.32 -5.34 -5.30
N GLY A 202 -16.76 -4.28 -4.71
CA GLY A 202 -15.40 -3.87 -5.00
C GLY A 202 -14.37 -4.91 -4.56
N SER A 203 -14.59 -5.59 -3.42
CA SER A 203 -13.72 -6.68 -2.97
C SER A 203 -13.77 -7.91 -3.89
N ILE A 204 -14.93 -8.25 -4.45
CA ILE A 204 -15.07 -9.32 -5.44
C ILE A 204 -14.27 -8.97 -6.70
N LEU A 205 -14.47 -7.76 -7.25
CA LEU A 205 -13.76 -7.30 -8.44
C LEU A 205 -12.25 -7.27 -8.21
N ALA A 206 -11.81 -6.78 -7.04
CA ALA A 206 -10.39 -6.76 -6.66
C ALA A 206 -9.81 -8.18 -6.57
N SER A 207 -10.55 -9.13 -5.97
CA SER A 207 -10.11 -10.53 -5.85
C SER A 207 -9.99 -11.22 -7.20
N ILE A 208 -10.98 -11.04 -8.08
CA ILE A 208 -10.96 -11.60 -9.43
C ILE A 208 -9.81 -10.97 -10.22
N GLY A 209 -9.69 -9.64 -10.22
CA GLY A 209 -8.62 -8.94 -10.93
C GLY A 209 -7.22 -9.32 -10.45
N ALA A 210 -7.01 -9.45 -9.13
CA ALA A 210 -5.74 -9.93 -8.58
C ALA A 210 -5.47 -11.39 -8.95
N GLY A 211 -6.50 -12.25 -8.97
CA GLY A 211 -6.40 -13.62 -9.45
C GLY A 211 -6.00 -13.71 -10.94
N LEU A 212 -6.55 -12.84 -11.78
CA LEU A 212 -6.19 -12.74 -13.18
C LEU A 212 -4.74 -12.23 -13.37
N ILE A 213 -4.27 -11.27 -12.57
CA ILE A 213 -2.88 -10.80 -12.57
C ILE A 213 -1.92 -11.95 -12.23
N TYR A 214 -2.27 -12.83 -11.31
CA TYR A 214 -1.46 -14.02 -11.00
C TYR A 214 -1.25 -14.94 -12.21
N THR A 215 -2.18 -14.97 -13.17
CA THR A 215 -2.08 -15.79 -14.39
C THR A 215 -1.22 -15.16 -15.49
N LEU A 216 -0.65 -13.97 -15.26
CA LEU A 216 0.26 -13.35 -16.22
C LEU A 216 1.54 -14.18 -16.37
N GLU A 217 1.98 -14.32 -17.63
CA GLU A 217 3.19 -15.01 -18.05
C GLU A 217 4.14 -14.02 -18.73
N ILE A 218 5.38 -14.46 -19.00
CA ILE A 218 6.42 -13.64 -19.66
C ILE A 218 5.91 -13.08 -21.00
N GLU A 219 5.16 -13.87 -21.76
CA GLU A 219 4.67 -13.50 -23.09
C GLU A 219 3.28 -12.89 -23.14
N SER A 220 2.63 -12.67 -21.97
CA SER A 220 1.28 -12.10 -21.91
C SER A 220 1.18 -10.77 -22.65
N GLY A 221 0.22 -10.65 -23.58
CA GLY A 221 -0.02 -9.46 -24.39
C GLY A 221 -0.64 -8.31 -23.61
N SER A 222 -0.71 -7.12 -24.24
CA SER A 222 -1.28 -5.91 -23.65
C SER A 222 -2.78 -6.03 -23.38
N ASP A 223 -3.50 -6.78 -24.18
CA ASP A 223 -4.92 -7.09 -24.01
C ASP A 223 -5.22 -7.71 -22.63
N LYS A 224 -4.36 -8.64 -22.18
CA LYS A 224 -4.52 -9.31 -20.89
C LYS A 224 -4.19 -8.38 -19.72
N TRP A 225 -2.97 -7.83 -19.68
CA TRP A 225 -2.53 -7.08 -18.51
C TRP A 225 -3.25 -5.73 -18.33
N ILE A 226 -3.71 -5.08 -19.43
CA ILE A 226 -4.54 -3.87 -19.33
C ILE A 226 -5.89 -4.22 -18.70
N GLY A 227 -6.58 -5.25 -19.21
CA GLY A 227 -7.88 -5.66 -18.70
C GLY A 227 -7.83 -6.11 -17.23
N TYR A 228 -6.81 -6.88 -16.85
CA TYR A 228 -6.64 -7.38 -15.48
C TYR A 228 -6.35 -6.25 -14.49
N GLN A 229 -5.48 -5.31 -14.88
CA GLN A 229 -5.18 -4.13 -14.09
C GLN A 229 -6.40 -3.21 -13.94
N ALA A 230 -7.14 -2.97 -15.03
CA ALA A 230 -8.35 -2.16 -14.99
C ALA A 230 -9.38 -2.77 -14.03
N LEU A 231 -9.61 -4.09 -14.10
CA LEU A 231 -10.55 -4.77 -13.23
C LEU A 231 -10.19 -4.65 -11.76
N VAL A 232 -8.94 -4.92 -11.40
CA VAL A 232 -8.49 -4.80 -10.00
C VAL A 232 -8.48 -3.34 -9.55
N GLY A 233 -8.11 -2.41 -10.42
CA GLY A 233 -8.14 -0.98 -10.16
C GLY A 233 -9.55 -0.47 -9.87
N ILE A 234 -10.54 -0.85 -10.68
CA ILE A 234 -11.96 -0.57 -10.44
C ILE A 234 -12.39 -1.10 -9.07
N GLY A 235 -12.09 -2.39 -8.78
CA GLY A 235 -12.45 -3.02 -7.53
C GLY A 235 -11.87 -2.29 -6.31
N LEU A 236 -10.56 -2.07 -6.31
CA LEU A 236 -9.86 -1.38 -5.23
C LEU A 236 -10.30 0.09 -5.10
N GLY A 237 -10.50 0.80 -6.21
CA GLY A 237 -10.99 2.18 -6.21
C GLY A 237 -12.36 2.31 -5.56
N LEU A 238 -13.28 1.41 -5.85
CA LEU A 238 -14.62 1.41 -5.23
C LEU A 238 -14.58 1.34 -3.71
N ILE A 239 -13.56 0.71 -3.13
CA ILE A 239 -13.52 0.38 -1.69
C ILE A 239 -12.51 1.18 -0.89
N PHE A 240 -11.51 1.79 -1.55
CA PHE A 240 -10.35 2.38 -0.86
C PHE A 240 -10.71 3.54 0.08
N GLN A 241 -11.68 4.37 -0.32
CA GLN A 241 -12.10 5.55 0.45
C GLN A 241 -13.27 5.29 1.40
N ILE A 242 -13.99 4.17 1.25
CA ILE A 242 -15.18 3.86 2.06
C ILE A 242 -14.89 3.90 3.56
N PRO A 243 -13.81 3.28 4.08
CA PRO A 243 -13.55 3.28 5.52
C PRO A 243 -13.44 4.67 6.14
N VAL A 244 -12.78 5.61 5.43
CA VAL A 244 -12.64 7.00 5.89
C VAL A 244 -14.00 7.69 5.91
N ILE A 245 -14.78 7.59 4.82
CA ILE A 245 -16.10 8.22 4.71
C ILE A 245 -17.06 7.69 5.77
N VAL A 246 -17.12 6.36 5.93
CA VAL A 246 -18.00 5.73 6.92
C VAL A 246 -17.56 6.08 8.34
N GLY A 247 -16.26 5.99 8.64
CA GLY A 247 -15.71 6.37 9.93
C GLY A 247 -16.09 7.79 10.34
N GLN A 248 -15.93 8.75 9.42
CA GLN A 248 -16.30 10.14 9.64
C GLN A 248 -17.82 10.34 9.79
N ALA A 249 -18.65 9.58 9.05
CA ALA A 249 -20.10 9.74 9.07
C ALA A 249 -20.77 9.26 10.36
N ILE A 250 -20.14 8.35 11.12
CA ILE A 250 -20.74 7.72 12.30
C ILE A 250 -20.28 8.32 13.63
N VAL A 251 -19.26 9.18 13.62
CA VAL A 251 -18.71 9.76 14.85
C VAL A 251 -19.17 11.19 15.08
N LYS A 252 -18.96 11.67 16.31
CA LYS A 252 -19.22 13.07 16.67
C LYS A 252 -18.18 13.98 16.00
N PRO A 253 -18.51 15.26 15.75
CA PRO A 253 -17.56 16.22 15.17
C PRO A 253 -16.23 16.34 15.93
N SER A 254 -16.24 16.13 17.26
CA SER A 254 -15.02 16.13 18.09
C SER A 254 -14.07 14.99 17.80
N ASP A 255 -14.54 13.88 17.24
CA ASP A 255 -13.78 12.65 17.03
C ASP A 255 -13.37 12.45 15.56
N LEU A 256 -13.79 13.35 14.65
CA LEU A 256 -13.53 13.25 13.21
C LEU A 256 -12.05 13.11 12.87
N SER A 257 -11.19 13.93 13.45
CA SER A 257 -9.75 13.90 13.23
C SER A 257 -9.13 12.61 13.75
N SER A 258 -9.54 12.15 14.92
CA SER A 258 -9.03 10.93 15.55
C SER A 258 -9.40 9.68 14.73
N VAL A 259 -10.66 9.57 14.29
CA VAL A 259 -11.09 8.43 13.46
C VAL A 259 -10.39 8.42 12.11
N SER A 260 -10.26 9.59 11.47
CA SER A 260 -9.51 9.70 10.20
C SER A 260 -8.06 9.27 10.39
N ALA A 261 -7.40 9.72 11.46
CA ALA A 261 -6.03 9.34 11.79
C ALA A 261 -5.88 7.83 12.02
N ILE A 262 -6.80 7.21 12.77
CA ILE A 262 -6.81 5.76 13.02
C ILE A 262 -6.93 4.98 11.70
N ILE A 263 -7.88 5.34 10.84
CA ILE A 263 -8.09 4.63 9.57
C ILE A 263 -6.89 4.80 8.63
N LEU A 264 -6.34 6.01 8.51
CA LEU A 264 -5.14 6.28 7.72
C LEU A 264 -3.90 5.57 8.28
N PHE A 265 -3.81 5.45 9.60
CA PHE A 265 -2.78 4.65 10.25
C PHE A 265 -2.85 3.18 9.81
N PHE A 266 -4.01 2.53 9.90
CA PHE A 266 -4.18 1.15 9.47
C PHE A 266 -3.94 0.97 7.97
N GLN A 267 -4.30 1.95 7.16
CA GLN A 267 -3.99 1.99 5.72
C GLN A 267 -2.47 1.98 5.48
N THR A 268 -1.74 2.87 6.14
CA THR A 268 -0.28 3.00 5.95
C THR A 268 0.46 1.77 6.45
N ILE A 269 0.12 1.30 7.66
CA ILE A 269 0.73 0.10 8.26
C ILE A 269 0.39 -1.14 7.44
N GLY A 270 -0.85 -1.27 6.93
CA GLY A 270 -1.24 -2.37 6.06
C GLY A 270 -0.35 -2.45 4.81
N GLY A 271 -0.17 -1.31 4.12
CA GLY A 271 0.75 -1.23 2.99
C GLY A 271 2.17 -1.66 3.36
N ALA A 272 2.74 -1.10 4.43
CA ALA A 272 4.11 -1.39 4.86
C ALA A 272 4.31 -2.87 5.25
N VAL A 273 3.40 -3.43 6.02
CA VAL A 273 3.46 -4.83 6.47
C VAL A 273 3.39 -5.80 5.30
N PHE A 274 2.39 -5.62 4.43
CA PHE A 274 2.20 -6.57 3.33
C PHE A 274 3.23 -6.42 2.21
N ILE A 275 3.72 -5.21 1.90
CA ILE A 275 4.83 -5.04 0.94
C ILE A 275 6.10 -5.71 1.48
N SER A 276 6.42 -5.54 2.76
CA SER A 276 7.62 -6.13 3.34
C SER A 276 7.56 -7.66 3.37
N ALA A 277 6.37 -8.23 3.71
CA ALA A 277 6.15 -9.66 3.62
C ALA A 277 6.26 -10.17 2.17
N ALA A 278 5.71 -9.43 1.21
CA ALA A 278 5.80 -9.73 -0.21
C ALA A 278 7.25 -9.68 -0.70
N GLN A 279 8.04 -8.70 -0.25
CA GLN A 279 9.46 -8.58 -0.56
C GLN A 279 10.25 -9.80 -0.04
N ALA A 280 10.05 -10.18 1.21
CA ALA A 280 10.68 -11.37 1.78
C ALA A 280 10.30 -12.63 0.98
N GLY A 281 9.00 -12.80 0.71
CA GLY A 281 8.51 -13.94 -0.06
C GLY A 281 9.05 -13.99 -1.50
N PHE A 282 9.05 -12.86 -2.20
CA PHE A 282 9.63 -12.71 -3.54
C PHE A 282 11.10 -13.11 -3.55
N THR A 283 11.90 -12.50 -2.68
CA THR A 283 13.36 -12.73 -2.63
C THR A 283 13.69 -14.18 -2.29
N ASN A 284 13.01 -14.74 -1.28
CA ASN A 284 13.21 -16.13 -0.89
C ASN A 284 12.87 -17.10 -2.03
N LYS A 285 11.74 -16.87 -2.72
CA LYS A 285 11.32 -17.73 -3.81
C LYS A 285 12.25 -17.61 -5.01
N LEU A 286 12.70 -16.40 -5.34
CA LEU A 286 13.68 -16.15 -6.39
C LEU A 286 14.99 -16.91 -6.12
N LEU A 287 15.56 -16.75 -4.91
CA LEU A 287 16.78 -17.45 -4.49
C LEU A 287 16.63 -18.98 -4.51
N GLN A 288 15.46 -19.49 -4.16
CA GLN A 288 15.17 -20.92 -4.18
C GLN A 288 15.10 -21.48 -5.63
N GLN A 289 14.62 -20.67 -6.58
CA GLN A 289 14.42 -21.12 -7.96
C GLN A 289 15.67 -20.96 -8.85
N LEU A 290 16.52 -19.96 -8.56
CA LEU A 290 17.71 -19.68 -9.38
C LEU A 290 18.63 -20.91 -9.58
N PRO A 291 18.96 -21.73 -8.56
CA PRO A 291 19.85 -22.90 -8.77
C PRO A 291 19.27 -23.94 -9.74
N SER A 292 17.96 -24.06 -9.84
CA SER A 292 17.30 -25.02 -10.74
C SER A 292 17.06 -24.46 -12.13
N LYS A 293 16.77 -23.16 -12.26
CA LYS A 293 16.41 -22.50 -13.53
C LYS A 293 17.62 -21.89 -14.24
N ALA A 294 18.60 -21.41 -13.50
CA ALA A 294 19.82 -20.77 -13.99
C ALA A 294 21.07 -21.21 -13.19
N PRO A 295 21.47 -22.50 -13.25
CA PRO A 295 22.50 -23.08 -12.38
C PRO A 295 23.89 -22.45 -12.53
N THR A 296 24.16 -21.75 -13.62
CA THR A 296 25.46 -21.09 -13.90
C THR A 296 25.49 -19.62 -13.38
N VAL A 297 24.42 -19.15 -12.79
CA VAL A 297 24.26 -17.75 -12.36
C VAL A 297 24.44 -17.63 -10.87
N ASP A 298 25.23 -16.65 -10.43
CA ASP A 298 25.33 -16.29 -9.02
C ASP A 298 24.05 -15.56 -8.55
N ALA A 299 23.37 -16.17 -7.60
CA ALA A 299 22.14 -15.64 -7.02
C ALA A 299 22.34 -14.28 -6.33
N GLY A 300 23.49 -14.06 -5.67
CA GLY A 300 23.82 -12.76 -5.06
C GLY A 300 23.96 -11.66 -6.11
N LYS A 301 24.57 -11.98 -7.26
CA LYS A 301 24.69 -11.06 -8.37
C LYS A 301 23.33 -10.70 -8.98
N VAL A 302 22.40 -11.66 -9.07
CA VAL A 302 21.03 -11.40 -9.56
C VAL A 302 20.30 -10.44 -8.66
N LEU A 303 20.37 -10.62 -7.33
CA LEU A 303 19.74 -9.73 -6.35
C LEU A 303 20.33 -8.31 -6.35
N ALA A 304 21.63 -8.19 -6.60
CA ALA A 304 22.32 -6.89 -6.66
C ALA A 304 22.08 -6.16 -8.00
N THR A 305 21.61 -6.87 -9.03
CA THR A 305 21.33 -6.29 -10.34
C THR A 305 19.91 -5.78 -10.41
N GLY A 306 19.73 -4.54 -10.86
CA GLY A 306 18.38 -3.96 -11.07
C GLY A 306 17.60 -4.73 -12.14
N ALA A 307 16.28 -4.72 -12.04
CA ALA A 307 15.39 -5.42 -12.97
C ALA A 307 15.61 -5.02 -14.44
N THR A 308 15.96 -3.77 -14.70
CA THR A 308 16.28 -3.20 -16.03
C THR A 308 17.63 -3.62 -16.56
N ASP A 309 18.58 -3.99 -15.70
CA ASP A 309 19.98 -4.22 -16.07
C ASP A 309 20.31 -5.71 -16.25
N LEU A 310 19.34 -6.61 -16.06
CA LEU A 310 19.54 -8.05 -16.16
C LEU A 310 20.14 -8.46 -17.52
N ARG A 311 19.63 -7.89 -18.62
CA ARG A 311 20.08 -8.24 -19.98
C ARG A 311 21.42 -7.63 -20.38
N THR A 312 21.90 -6.64 -19.62
CA THR A 312 23.24 -6.04 -19.83
C THR A 312 24.32 -6.76 -19.02
N VAL A 313 23.96 -7.34 -17.89
CA VAL A 313 24.89 -7.97 -16.93
C VAL A 313 25.06 -9.47 -17.20
N PHE A 314 24.00 -10.14 -17.67
CA PHE A 314 23.98 -11.58 -17.89
C PHE A 314 23.96 -11.92 -19.38
N THR A 315 24.52 -13.09 -19.72
CA THR A 315 24.59 -13.56 -21.12
C THR A 315 23.20 -13.95 -21.65
N PRO A 316 22.95 -13.84 -22.97
CA PRO A 316 21.66 -14.23 -23.57
C PRO A 316 21.23 -15.67 -23.25
N ALA A 317 22.18 -16.59 -23.04
CA ALA A 317 21.88 -17.96 -22.63
C ALA A 317 21.37 -18.10 -21.19
N GLN A 318 21.71 -17.15 -20.30
CA GLN A 318 21.30 -17.16 -18.89
C GLN A 318 19.94 -16.48 -18.65
N ILE A 319 19.57 -15.54 -19.53
CA ILE A 319 18.36 -14.73 -19.36
C ILE A 319 17.08 -15.55 -19.22
N PRO A 320 16.77 -16.55 -20.06
CA PRO A 320 15.52 -17.29 -19.94
C PRO A 320 15.33 -17.92 -18.55
N GLY A 321 16.39 -18.57 -18.02
CA GLY A 321 16.33 -19.16 -16.68
C GLY A 321 16.17 -18.13 -15.55
N ILE A 322 16.79 -16.94 -15.68
CA ILE A 322 16.62 -15.85 -14.74
C ILE A 322 15.17 -15.32 -14.78
N LEU A 323 14.60 -15.10 -15.97
CA LEU A 323 13.22 -14.64 -16.13
C LEU A 323 12.22 -15.62 -15.53
N ASP A 324 12.41 -16.92 -15.76
CA ASP A 324 11.58 -17.97 -15.16
C ASP A 324 11.65 -17.93 -13.61
N ALA A 325 12.85 -17.77 -13.05
CA ALA A 325 13.02 -17.66 -11.60
C ALA A 325 12.35 -16.38 -11.04
N TYR A 326 12.46 -15.26 -11.76
CA TYR A 326 11.75 -14.01 -11.40
C TYR A 326 10.24 -14.19 -11.42
N MET A 327 9.68 -14.84 -12.45
CA MET A 327 8.24 -15.10 -12.54
C MET A 327 7.74 -15.93 -11.36
N GLU A 328 8.47 -16.98 -10.99
CA GLU A 328 8.13 -17.78 -9.80
C GLU A 328 8.22 -16.93 -8.53
N GLY A 329 9.19 -16.03 -8.43
CA GLY A 329 9.30 -15.05 -7.35
C GLY A 329 8.09 -14.13 -7.31
N LEU A 330 7.69 -13.52 -8.42
CA LEU A 330 6.57 -12.58 -8.55
C LEU A 330 5.20 -13.20 -8.23
N ARG A 331 5.04 -14.50 -8.40
CA ARG A 331 3.81 -15.20 -7.99
C ARG A 331 3.53 -15.07 -6.50
N VAL A 332 4.56 -14.96 -5.65
CA VAL A 332 4.37 -14.85 -4.19
C VAL A 332 3.69 -13.52 -3.79
N PRO A 333 4.17 -12.33 -4.20
CA PRO A 333 3.44 -11.08 -4.01
C PRO A 333 2.00 -11.13 -4.53
N PHE A 334 1.78 -11.69 -5.71
CA PHE A 334 0.43 -11.77 -6.29
C PHE A 334 -0.49 -12.68 -5.46
N ILE A 335 -0.01 -13.81 -4.94
CA ILE A 335 -0.77 -14.66 -4.02
C ILE A 335 -1.14 -13.88 -2.74
N ILE A 336 -0.19 -13.13 -2.17
CA ILE A 336 -0.47 -12.32 -0.98
C ILE A 336 -1.53 -11.25 -1.29
N ALA A 337 -1.45 -10.60 -2.46
CA ALA A 337 -2.46 -9.62 -2.88
C ALA A 337 -3.85 -10.24 -3.04
N ILE A 338 -3.94 -11.46 -3.62
CA ILE A 338 -5.20 -12.24 -3.71
C ILE A 338 -5.74 -12.55 -2.32
N ALA A 339 -4.87 -13.04 -1.43
CA ALA A 339 -5.27 -13.36 -0.06
C ALA A 339 -5.79 -12.12 0.68
N CYS A 340 -5.10 -10.98 0.57
CA CYS A 340 -5.56 -9.71 1.12
C CYS A 340 -6.93 -9.30 0.57
N ALA A 341 -7.14 -9.38 -0.75
CA ALA A 341 -8.42 -9.05 -1.38
C ALA A 341 -9.56 -10.00 -0.96
N ALA A 342 -9.27 -11.30 -0.85
CA ALA A 342 -10.23 -12.29 -0.38
C ALA A 342 -10.61 -12.08 1.10
N ILE A 343 -9.63 -11.79 1.97
CA ILE A 343 -9.89 -11.47 3.38
C ILE A 343 -10.71 -10.17 3.46
N THR A 344 -10.41 -9.18 2.62
CA THR A 344 -11.19 -7.94 2.52
C THR A 344 -12.66 -8.23 2.22
N PHE A 345 -12.95 -9.16 1.28
CA PHE A 345 -14.32 -9.57 0.98
C PHE A 345 -15.03 -10.18 2.21
N LEU A 346 -14.35 -11.02 2.97
CA LEU A 346 -14.93 -11.59 4.19
C LEU A 346 -15.22 -10.53 5.24
N ILE A 347 -14.30 -9.58 5.43
CA ILE A 347 -14.46 -8.46 6.38
C ILE A 347 -15.60 -7.52 5.95
N ALA A 348 -15.91 -7.41 4.66
CA ALA A 348 -16.94 -6.51 4.14
C ALA A 348 -18.34 -6.73 4.76
N PHE A 349 -18.62 -7.91 5.25
CA PHE A 349 -19.92 -8.25 5.88
C PHE A 349 -19.96 -8.03 7.40
N ALA A 350 -18.80 -7.75 8.01
CA ALA A 350 -18.71 -7.60 9.46
C ALA A 350 -19.20 -6.26 10.03
N PRO A 351 -19.23 -5.11 9.29
CA PRO A 351 -19.74 -3.85 9.84
C PRO A 351 -21.26 -3.91 10.09
N ARG A 352 -21.77 -2.88 10.77
CA ARG A 352 -23.23 -2.70 10.88
C ARG A 352 -23.81 -2.33 9.51
N TRP A 353 -24.92 -2.97 9.15
CA TRP A 353 -25.64 -2.72 7.89
C TRP A 353 -26.57 -1.51 8.06
N GLU A 354 -25.97 -0.32 8.11
CA GLU A 354 -26.70 0.93 8.29
C GLU A 354 -26.51 1.83 7.06
N SER A 355 -27.47 2.69 6.79
CA SER A 355 -27.32 3.74 5.79
C SER A 355 -26.67 4.97 6.42
N ILE A 356 -25.67 5.52 5.76
CA ILE A 356 -25.05 6.80 6.13
C ILE A 356 -25.66 7.98 5.38
N LYS A 357 -26.73 7.77 4.62
CA LYS A 357 -27.43 8.83 3.87
C LYS A 357 -27.89 9.94 4.81
N GLY A 358 -27.53 11.17 4.47
CA GLY A 358 -27.84 12.35 5.29
C GLY A 358 -26.95 12.54 6.54
N LYS A 359 -26.08 11.55 6.89
CA LYS A 359 -25.05 11.73 7.92
C LYS A 359 -23.77 12.33 7.35
N VAL A 360 -23.50 12.10 6.06
CA VAL A 360 -22.41 12.77 5.33
C VAL A 360 -22.87 14.18 5.01
N LYS A 361 -22.69 15.12 5.92
CA LYS A 361 -22.73 16.53 5.60
C LYS A 361 -21.45 16.84 4.84
N LEU A 362 -21.55 16.90 3.52
CA LEU A 362 -20.64 17.72 2.75
C LEU A 362 -20.90 19.15 3.22
N ASP A 363 -20.08 19.68 4.12
CA ASP A 363 -19.97 21.12 4.31
C ASP A 363 -19.31 21.68 3.04
N ALA A 364 -20.07 21.59 1.93
CA ALA A 364 -19.83 22.34 0.74
C ALA A 364 -20.38 23.74 1.00
N GLY A 365 -19.51 24.59 1.50
CA GLY A 365 -19.59 26.02 1.34
C GLY A 365 -20.67 26.75 2.11
N ALA A 366 -20.30 27.43 3.13
CA ALA A 366 -20.77 28.79 3.43
C ALA A 366 -19.55 29.67 3.73
#